data_29af7bcedc0473b816e7f17dc03d3508
#
_entry.id   29af7bcedc0473b816e7f17dc03d3508
#
_cell.length_a   1.000
_cell.length_b   1.000
_cell.length_c   1.000
_cell.angle_alpha   90.00
_cell.angle_beta   90.00
_cell.angle_gamma   90.00
#
_symmetry.space_group_name_H-M   'P 1'
#
loop_
_entity.id
_entity.type
_entity.pdbx_description
1 polymer ?
#
loop_
_entity_poly.entity_id
_entity_poly.type
_entity_poly.pdbx_seq_one_letter_code
_entity_poly.pdbx_strand_id
1 'polypeptide(L)'
;MTPEVCQEMIQWHKSHRHLTGVGDGSDYTGIRFMHIHAEWIRYEVAKIIVNLVGEIRKTSDQIVYPEMIAINEWPIGGIQHPHLDTYSNQEVNHGTSPDKPSREWTCILYLNHNYSGGRTYIPDGTIYEPHTGCGLLFQGIYIPHGVQKVRRHPRHTLSFWFTTDITRCMPINPVEDLSLDEDSWRLQTQ
;
A
#
# COMPACT_ATOMS: atom_id res chain seq x y z
N MET A 1 3.63 -3.98 12.24
CA MET A 1 2.24 -4.32 12.69
C MET A 1 2.28 -5.70 13.32
N THR A 2 1.49 -5.96 14.38
CA THR A 2 1.45 -7.29 14.98
C THR A 2 0.66 -8.28 14.12
N PRO A 3 0.93 -9.59 14.21
CA PRO A 3 0.18 -10.60 13.45
C PRO A 3 -1.32 -10.61 13.78
N GLU A 4 -1.70 -10.30 15.01
CA GLU A 4 -3.10 -10.23 15.47
C GLU A 4 -3.85 -9.13 14.73
N VAL A 5 -3.29 -7.91 14.69
CA VAL A 5 -3.87 -6.77 13.98
C VAL A 5 -3.97 -7.05 12.47
N CYS A 6 -2.96 -7.71 11.89
CA CYS A 6 -3.02 -8.15 10.49
C CYS A 6 -4.19 -9.11 10.25
N GLN A 7 -4.38 -10.09 11.15
CA GLN A 7 -5.47 -11.05 11.04
C GLN A 7 -6.85 -10.39 11.19
N GLU A 8 -6.99 -9.44 12.12
CA GLU A 8 -8.22 -8.66 12.29
C GLU A 8 -8.55 -7.83 11.05
N MET A 9 -7.56 -7.17 10.43
CA MET A 9 -7.74 -6.46 9.16
C MET A 9 -8.21 -7.39 8.04
N ILE A 10 -7.64 -8.60 7.93
CA ILE A 10 -8.09 -9.60 6.94
C ILE A 10 -9.55 -10.01 7.20
N GLN A 11 -9.94 -10.25 8.44
CA GLN A 11 -11.33 -10.61 8.77
C GLN A 11 -12.29 -9.46 8.47
N TRP A 12 -11.89 -8.24 8.82
CA TRP A 12 -12.66 -7.05 8.48
C TRP A 12 -12.85 -6.92 6.96
N HIS A 13 -11.77 -7.04 6.17
CA HIS A 13 -11.84 -7.00 4.71
C HIS A 13 -12.83 -8.06 4.16
N LYS A 14 -12.75 -9.30 4.65
CA LYS A 14 -13.64 -10.39 4.22
C LYS A 14 -15.12 -10.12 4.51
N SER A 15 -15.42 -9.49 5.65
CA SER A 15 -16.81 -9.15 6.03
C SER A 15 -17.34 -7.91 5.29
N HIS A 16 -16.47 -7.12 4.66
CA HIS A 16 -16.81 -5.87 3.96
C HIS A 16 -16.53 -5.94 2.44
N ARG A 17 -16.50 -7.13 1.87
CA ARG A 17 -16.23 -7.32 0.42
C ARG A 17 -17.18 -6.54 -0.51
N HIS A 18 -18.36 -6.17 -0.05
CA HIS A 18 -19.29 -5.32 -0.79
C HIS A 18 -18.75 -3.90 -1.06
N LEU A 19 -17.69 -3.47 -0.33
CA LEU A 19 -17.00 -2.19 -0.53
C LEU A 19 -15.82 -2.31 -1.51
N THR A 20 -15.51 -3.51 -2.01
CA THR A 20 -14.37 -3.71 -2.90
C THR A 20 -14.61 -3.08 -4.27
N GLY A 21 -13.62 -2.32 -4.73
CA GLY A 21 -13.46 -1.98 -6.14
C GLY A 21 -12.57 -3.00 -6.85
N VAL A 22 -12.74 -3.14 -8.16
CA VAL A 22 -11.79 -3.90 -8.98
C VAL A 22 -10.53 -3.05 -9.14
N GLY A 23 -9.37 -3.63 -8.89
CA GLY A 23 -8.09 -2.98 -9.19
C GLY A 23 -7.97 -2.73 -10.71
N ASP A 24 -7.23 -1.71 -11.10
CA ASP A 24 -7.06 -1.25 -12.49
C ASP A 24 -6.48 -2.38 -13.39
N GLY A 25 -7.33 -3.26 -13.91
CA GLY A 25 -6.95 -4.38 -14.78
C GLY A 25 -6.10 -5.47 -14.13
N SER A 26 -6.00 -5.48 -12.81
CA SER A 26 -5.24 -6.47 -12.04
C SER A 26 -6.14 -7.56 -11.48
N ASP A 27 -5.56 -8.74 -11.26
CA ASP A 27 -6.24 -9.91 -10.69
C ASP A 27 -6.46 -9.78 -9.17
N TYR A 28 -6.69 -8.56 -8.66
CA TYR A 28 -6.95 -8.33 -7.23
C TYR A 28 -8.13 -7.39 -7.00
N THR A 29 -8.70 -7.45 -5.81
CA THR A 29 -9.74 -6.53 -5.33
C THR A 29 -9.23 -5.77 -4.12
N GLY A 30 -9.68 -4.52 -3.95
CA GLY A 30 -9.24 -3.70 -2.82
C GLY A 30 -10.34 -2.82 -2.24
N ILE A 31 -10.27 -2.58 -0.94
CA ILE A 31 -11.08 -1.57 -0.25
C ILE A 31 -10.19 -0.36 -0.01
N ARG A 32 -10.51 0.76 -0.66
CA ARG A 32 -9.79 2.03 -0.48
C ARG A 32 -10.06 2.61 0.91
N PHE A 33 -9.06 3.24 1.49
CA PHE A 33 -9.12 3.82 2.83
C PHE A 33 -10.31 4.78 3.04
N MET A 34 -10.67 5.56 2.02
CA MET A 34 -11.83 6.45 2.06
C MET A 34 -13.16 5.75 2.34
N HIS A 35 -13.26 4.44 2.12
CA HIS A 35 -14.43 3.60 2.42
C HIS A 35 -14.29 2.81 3.74
N ILE A 36 -13.18 3.00 4.46
CA ILE A 36 -12.92 2.35 5.75
C ILE A 36 -13.39 3.28 6.86
N HIS A 37 -14.48 2.93 7.51
CA HIS A 37 -15.03 3.67 8.64
C HIS A 37 -14.72 3.04 10.00
N ALA A 38 -14.01 1.90 10.04
CA ALA A 38 -13.56 1.27 11.26
C ALA A 38 -12.43 2.11 11.90
N GLU A 39 -12.73 2.77 13.01
CA GLU A 39 -11.79 3.70 13.70
C GLU A 39 -10.46 3.05 14.05
N TRP A 40 -10.49 1.80 14.54
CA TRP A 40 -9.27 1.08 14.89
C TRP A 40 -8.35 0.83 13.67
N ILE A 41 -8.91 0.57 12.47
CA ILE A 41 -8.11 0.44 11.24
C ILE A 41 -7.53 1.80 10.86
N ARG A 42 -8.32 2.86 10.93
CA ARG A 42 -7.88 4.22 10.63
C ARG A 42 -6.72 4.63 11.54
N TYR A 43 -6.82 4.33 12.84
CA TYR A 43 -5.77 4.56 13.80
C TYR A 43 -4.49 3.79 13.48
N GLU A 44 -4.56 2.49 13.21
CA GLU A 44 -3.40 1.67 12.84
C GLU A 44 -2.75 2.17 11.54
N VAL A 45 -3.55 2.54 10.54
CA VAL A 45 -3.06 3.11 9.28
C VAL A 45 -2.36 4.44 9.52
N ALA A 46 -2.91 5.33 10.34
CA ALA A 46 -2.30 6.62 10.65
C ALA A 46 -0.92 6.45 11.32
N LYS A 47 -0.77 5.54 12.27
CA LYS A 47 0.54 5.20 12.89
C LYS A 47 1.55 4.74 11.85
N ILE A 48 1.12 3.91 10.91
CA ILE A 48 2.00 3.42 9.84
C ILE A 48 2.43 4.55 8.92
N ILE A 49 1.53 5.46 8.55
CA ILE A 49 1.85 6.62 7.72
C ILE A 49 2.94 7.47 8.37
N VAL A 50 2.80 7.79 9.66
CA VAL A 50 3.81 8.56 10.42
C VAL A 50 5.18 7.90 10.32
N ASN A 51 5.25 6.59 10.55
CA ASN A 51 6.49 5.84 10.47
C ASN A 51 7.08 5.84 9.04
N LEU A 52 6.24 5.59 8.01
CA LEU A 52 6.69 5.56 6.62
C LEU A 52 7.20 6.92 6.15
N VAL A 53 6.49 8.01 6.46
CA VAL A 53 6.93 9.37 6.14
C VAL A 53 8.26 9.68 6.83
N GLY A 54 8.43 9.24 8.08
CA GLY A 54 9.71 9.38 8.80
C GLY A 54 10.85 8.62 8.12
N GLU A 55 10.62 7.38 7.66
CA GLU A 55 11.64 6.60 6.94
C GLU A 55 11.96 7.19 5.55
N ILE A 56 10.96 7.68 4.82
CA ILE A 56 11.18 8.35 3.54
C ILE A 56 12.04 9.61 3.73
N ARG A 57 11.74 10.44 4.72
CA ARG A 57 12.52 11.65 5.01
C ARG A 57 13.97 11.36 5.36
N LYS A 58 14.25 10.29 6.11
CA LYS A 58 15.63 9.89 6.42
C LYS A 58 16.42 9.45 5.17
N THR A 59 15.70 8.92 4.17
CA THR A 59 16.31 8.30 3.00
C THR A 59 16.48 9.28 1.83
N SER A 60 15.59 10.26 1.69
CA SER A 60 15.49 11.07 0.46
C SER A 60 15.35 12.59 0.66
N ASP A 61 15.21 13.09 1.89
CA ASP A 61 14.85 14.48 2.23
C ASP A 61 13.56 15.00 1.54
N GLN A 62 12.76 14.10 0.96
CA GLN A 62 11.52 14.46 0.27
C GLN A 62 10.39 14.68 1.26
N ILE A 63 9.56 15.70 0.98
CA ILE A 63 8.26 15.86 1.61
C ILE A 63 7.25 15.08 0.79
N VAL A 64 6.61 14.09 1.42
CA VAL A 64 5.65 13.21 0.77
C VAL A 64 4.31 13.23 1.52
N TYR A 65 3.25 13.00 0.76
CA TYR A 65 1.88 12.96 1.23
C TYR A 65 1.24 11.62 0.86
N PRO A 66 0.40 11.01 1.71
CA PRO A 66 -0.34 9.83 1.31
C PRO A 66 -1.32 10.17 0.20
N GLU A 67 -1.25 9.47 -0.93
CA GLU A 67 -2.12 9.66 -2.09
C GLU A 67 -3.23 8.63 -2.14
N MET A 68 -2.89 7.36 -1.88
CA MET A 68 -3.85 6.28 -1.87
C MET A 68 -3.42 5.19 -0.88
N ILE A 69 -4.39 4.62 -0.20
CA ILE A 69 -4.19 3.48 0.69
C ILE A 69 -5.32 2.49 0.44
N ALA A 70 -5.00 1.20 0.42
CA ALA A 70 -6.00 0.16 0.22
C ALA A 70 -5.62 -1.16 0.92
N ILE A 71 -6.61 -1.84 1.48
CA ILE A 71 -6.50 -3.24 1.87
C ILE A 71 -6.84 -4.07 0.64
N ASN A 72 -5.90 -4.87 0.16
CA ASN A 72 -6.02 -5.65 -1.08
C ASN A 72 -6.09 -7.15 -0.79
N GLU A 73 -6.92 -7.86 -1.54
CA GLU A 73 -6.97 -9.32 -1.61
C GLU A 73 -6.60 -9.77 -3.02
N TRP A 74 -5.56 -10.58 -3.13
CA TRP A 74 -5.15 -11.28 -4.34
C TRP A 74 -5.65 -12.70 -4.25
N PRO A 75 -6.61 -13.11 -5.08
CA PRO A 75 -7.15 -14.47 -5.06
C PRO A 75 -6.10 -15.49 -5.52
N ILE A 76 -6.38 -16.77 -5.29
CA ILE A 76 -5.58 -17.84 -5.89
C ILE A 76 -5.65 -17.71 -7.40
N GLY A 77 -4.48 -17.71 -8.05
CA GLY A 77 -4.34 -17.47 -9.47
C GLY A 77 -3.93 -16.05 -9.82
N GLY A 78 -4.21 -15.08 -8.94
CA GLY A 78 -3.86 -13.68 -9.14
C GLY A 78 -2.38 -13.48 -9.43
N ILE A 79 -2.08 -12.62 -10.37
CA ILE A 79 -0.73 -12.30 -10.85
C ILE A 79 -0.68 -10.81 -11.22
N GLN A 80 0.48 -10.19 -11.12
CA GLN A 80 0.70 -8.86 -11.69
C GLN A 80 2.03 -8.83 -12.43
N HIS A 81 1.97 -8.41 -13.68
CA HIS A 81 3.16 -8.20 -14.48
C HIS A 81 3.95 -6.98 -13.97
N PRO A 82 5.25 -6.88 -14.30
CA PRO A 82 6.05 -5.74 -13.90
C PRO A 82 5.47 -4.43 -14.41
N HIS A 83 5.34 -3.46 -13.51
CA HIS A 83 4.81 -2.13 -13.79
C HIS A 83 5.50 -1.09 -12.90
N LEU A 84 5.34 0.17 -13.26
CA LEU A 84 5.66 1.32 -12.43
C LEU A 84 4.36 1.92 -11.87
N ASP A 85 4.36 2.34 -10.63
CA ASP A 85 3.16 2.87 -9.96
C ASP A 85 2.70 4.24 -10.50
N THR A 86 3.49 4.86 -11.35
CA THR A 86 3.18 6.13 -12.02
C THR A 86 2.19 5.98 -13.17
N TYR A 87 1.90 4.76 -13.61
CA TYR A 87 0.96 4.47 -14.69
C TYR A 87 -0.28 3.74 -14.17
N SER A 88 -1.47 4.15 -14.62
CA SER A 88 -2.72 3.44 -14.29
C SER A 88 -2.88 2.14 -15.07
N ASN A 89 -2.37 2.10 -16.31
CA ASN A 89 -2.39 0.89 -17.12
C ASN A 89 -1.08 0.14 -16.93
N GLN A 90 -1.18 -1.15 -16.64
CA GLN A 90 -0.03 -2.04 -16.36
C GLN A 90 0.87 -2.33 -17.58
N GLU A 91 0.46 -1.94 -18.77
CA GLU A 91 1.33 -1.99 -19.91
C GLU A 91 2.42 -0.94 -19.74
N VAL A 92 3.66 -1.40 -19.63
CA VAL A 92 4.85 -0.53 -19.66
C VAL A 92 4.77 0.25 -20.98
N ASN A 93 4.23 1.46 -20.89
CA ASN A 93 3.81 2.19 -22.07
C ASN A 93 5.03 2.77 -22.78
N HIS A 94 5.36 2.16 -23.86
CA HIS A 94 6.24 2.73 -24.86
C HIS A 94 5.63 4.04 -25.37
N GLY A 95 6.00 5.17 -24.77
CA GLY A 95 5.76 6.51 -25.32
C GLY A 95 4.58 7.30 -24.78
N THR A 96 3.86 6.86 -23.75
CA THR A 96 2.86 7.68 -23.07
C THR A 96 3.44 8.33 -21.81
N SER A 97 2.98 9.55 -21.50
CA SER A 97 3.35 10.22 -20.25
C SER A 97 2.68 9.54 -19.05
N PRO A 98 3.35 9.48 -17.88
CA PRO A 98 2.75 8.99 -16.66
C PRO A 98 1.48 9.77 -16.31
N ASP A 99 0.42 9.09 -15.90
CA ASP A 99 -0.81 9.72 -15.41
C ASP A 99 -0.74 10.09 -13.91
N LYS A 100 0.26 9.55 -13.20
CA LYS A 100 0.58 9.85 -11.79
C LYS A 100 2.07 10.20 -11.62
N PRO A 101 2.57 11.25 -12.27
CA PRO A 101 4.01 11.53 -12.35
C PRO A 101 4.66 11.86 -11.00
N SER A 102 3.88 12.29 -10.00
CA SER A 102 4.34 12.64 -8.66
C SER A 102 4.21 11.52 -7.63
N ARG A 103 3.70 10.34 -8.02
CA ARG A 103 3.62 9.15 -7.16
C ARG A 103 4.98 8.50 -7.10
N GLU A 104 5.74 8.78 -6.06
CA GLU A 104 7.15 8.39 -5.97
C GLU A 104 7.39 7.16 -5.11
N TRP A 105 6.72 7.06 -3.96
CA TRP A 105 6.99 6.02 -2.99
C TRP A 105 5.80 5.07 -2.83
N THR A 106 6.12 3.81 -2.68
CA THR A 106 5.15 2.72 -2.44
C THR A 106 5.59 1.89 -1.25
N CYS A 107 4.65 1.57 -0.38
CA CYS A 107 4.85 0.56 0.64
C CYS A 107 3.82 -0.55 0.49
N ILE A 108 4.29 -1.80 0.47
CA ILE A 108 3.47 -3.00 0.50
C ILE A 108 3.65 -3.65 1.85
N LEU A 109 2.68 -3.54 2.75
CA LEU A 109 2.68 -4.21 4.04
C LEU A 109 1.92 -5.54 3.91
N TYR A 110 2.58 -6.65 4.26
CA TYR A 110 2.03 -8.00 4.14
C TYR A 110 1.15 -8.33 5.35
N LEU A 111 -0.15 -8.56 5.14
CA LEU A 111 -1.07 -8.94 6.20
C LEU A 111 -1.04 -10.45 6.49
N ASN A 112 -0.55 -11.26 5.54
CA ASN A 112 -0.30 -12.68 5.73
C ASN A 112 0.90 -13.14 4.91
N HIS A 113 1.41 -14.34 5.22
CA HIS A 113 2.48 -15.02 4.45
C HIS A 113 2.23 -16.53 4.30
N ASN A 114 1.02 -17.00 4.61
CA ASN A 114 0.66 -18.43 4.55
C ASN A 114 0.25 -18.92 3.13
N TYR A 115 0.43 -18.08 2.11
CA TYR A 115 0.27 -18.45 0.69
C TYR A 115 1.59 -18.98 0.10
N SER A 116 1.55 -19.58 -1.09
CA SER A 116 2.75 -19.89 -1.88
C SER A 116 2.72 -19.15 -3.22
N GLY A 117 3.88 -18.85 -3.79
CA GLY A 117 3.99 -17.85 -4.85
C GLY A 117 3.64 -16.48 -4.29
N GLY A 118 2.98 -15.62 -5.08
CA GLY A 118 2.47 -14.32 -4.61
C GLY A 118 3.53 -13.35 -4.07
N ARG A 119 4.81 -13.64 -4.27
CA ARG A 119 5.91 -12.78 -3.84
C ARG A 119 5.99 -11.54 -4.70
N THR A 120 6.35 -10.42 -4.11
CA THR A 120 6.75 -9.23 -4.89
C THR A 120 8.11 -9.49 -5.50
N TYR A 121 8.25 -9.19 -6.79
CA TYR A 121 9.49 -9.41 -7.52
C TYR A 121 9.85 -8.21 -8.41
N ILE A 122 11.13 -8.09 -8.71
CA ILE A 122 11.69 -7.12 -9.66
C ILE A 122 12.18 -7.91 -10.88
N PRO A 123 12.11 -7.36 -12.12
CA PRO A 123 12.52 -8.05 -13.33
C PRO A 123 14.00 -8.48 -13.37
N ASP A 124 14.85 -7.88 -12.55
CA ASP A 124 16.27 -8.26 -12.41
C ASP A 124 16.51 -9.60 -11.71
N GLY A 125 15.44 -10.25 -11.24
CA GLY A 125 15.48 -11.52 -10.51
C GLY A 125 15.35 -11.39 -8.99
N THR A 126 15.31 -10.17 -8.44
CA THR A 126 15.11 -9.94 -7.01
C THR A 126 13.69 -10.36 -6.59
N ILE A 127 13.59 -11.13 -5.54
CA ILE A 127 12.32 -11.61 -4.97
C ILE A 127 12.30 -11.29 -3.48
N TYR A 128 11.20 -10.67 -3.03
CA TYR A 128 10.98 -10.34 -1.62
C TYR A 128 10.13 -11.40 -0.94
N GLU A 129 10.68 -12.00 0.12
CA GLU A 129 9.94 -12.95 0.95
C GLU A 129 8.98 -12.20 1.88
N PRO A 130 7.68 -12.51 1.84
CA PRO A 130 6.71 -11.84 2.70
C PRO A 130 6.81 -12.35 4.14
N HIS A 131 6.70 -11.42 5.08
CA HIS A 131 6.52 -11.71 6.50
C HIS A 131 5.32 -10.92 7.02
N THR A 132 4.40 -11.58 7.73
CA THR A 132 3.22 -10.91 8.29
C THR A 132 3.63 -9.74 9.17
N GLY A 133 3.03 -8.57 8.94
CA GLY A 133 3.29 -7.33 9.67
C GLY A 133 4.51 -6.55 9.19
N CYS A 134 5.31 -7.10 8.25
CA CYS A 134 6.44 -6.39 7.64
C CYS A 134 6.03 -5.68 6.36
N GLY A 135 6.68 -4.55 6.07
CA GLY A 135 6.48 -3.76 4.87
C GLY A 135 7.70 -3.71 3.99
N LEU A 136 7.48 -3.62 2.69
CA LEU A 136 8.47 -3.32 1.67
C LEU A 136 8.24 -1.88 1.18
N LEU A 137 9.16 -0.97 1.50
CA LEU A 137 9.13 0.43 1.08
C LEU A 137 10.13 0.65 -0.05
N PHE A 138 9.70 1.26 -1.15
CA PHE A 138 10.53 1.50 -2.32
C PHE A 138 10.01 2.64 -3.19
N GLN A 139 10.84 3.15 -4.09
CA GLN A 139 10.44 4.17 -5.07
C GLN A 139 9.72 3.52 -6.26
N GLY A 140 8.39 3.43 -6.18
CA GLY A 140 7.54 2.83 -7.22
C GLY A 140 7.58 3.56 -8.56
N ILE A 141 8.07 4.80 -8.59
CA ILE A 141 8.31 5.57 -9.83
C ILE A 141 9.47 5.01 -10.66
N TYR A 142 10.49 4.42 -10.01
CA TYR A 142 11.72 3.97 -10.68
C TYR A 142 11.89 2.46 -10.69
N ILE A 143 11.27 1.76 -9.74
CA ILE A 143 11.46 0.33 -9.55
C ILE A 143 10.28 -0.43 -10.14
N PRO A 144 10.42 -1.01 -11.34
CA PRO A 144 9.41 -1.87 -11.90
C PRO A 144 9.27 -3.11 -11.01
N HIS A 145 8.04 -3.44 -10.64
CA HIS A 145 7.76 -4.55 -9.76
C HIS A 145 6.48 -5.26 -10.15
N GLY A 146 6.36 -6.50 -9.73
CA GLY A 146 5.20 -7.33 -10.01
C GLY A 146 4.88 -8.29 -8.87
N VAL A 147 3.82 -9.07 -9.04
CA VAL A 147 3.40 -10.11 -8.11
C VAL A 147 3.40 -11.45 -8.82
N GLN A 148 4.16 -12.42 -8.28
CA GLN A 148 4.14 -13.80 -8.77
C GLN A 148 2.74 -14.41 -8.57
N LYS A 149 2.40 -15.41 -9.39
CA LYS A 149 1.11 -16.11 -9.27
C LYS A 149 0.87 -16.62 -7.87
N VAL A 150 -0.24 -16.16 -7.26
CA VAL A 150 -0.67 -16.58 -5.92
C VAL A 150 -1.18 -18.01 -5.95
N ARG A 151 -0.80 -18.81 -4.94
CA ARG A 151 -1.19 -20.22 -4.80
C ARG A 151 -1.55 -20.53 -3.35
N ARG A 152 -2.32 -21.60 -3.13
CA ARG A 152 -2.80 -22.18 -1.86
C ARG A 152 -3.81 -21.31 -1.14
N HIS A 153 -3.43 -20.10 -0.73
CA HIS A 153 -4.29 -19.17 0.01
C HIS A 153 -4.23 -17.79 -0.61
N PRO A 154 -5.29 -16.97 -0.49
CA PRO A 154 -5.26 -15.57 -0.93
C PRO A 154 -4.14 -14.80 -0.23
N ARG A 155 -3.50 -13.88 -0.96
CA ARG A 155 -2.54 -12.92 -0.43
C ARG A 155 -3.28 -11.65 -0.06
N HIS A 156 -3.07 -11.17 1.17
CA HIS A 156 -3.62 -9.90 1.63
C HIS A 156 -2.49 -8.91 1.93
N THR A 157 -2.67 -7.68 1.49
CA THR A 157 -1.73 -6.59 1.72
C THR A 157 -2.46 -5.30 2.09
N LEU A 158 -1.80 -4.46 2.87
CA LEU A 158 -2.14 -3.06 3.03
C LEU A 158 -1.12 -2.27 2.22
N SER A 159 -1.57 -1.61 1.17
CA SER A 159 -0.69 -0.88 0.25
C SER A 159 -0.85 0.62 0.44
N PHE A 160 0.28 1.31 0.39
CA PHE A 160 0.38 2.76 0.53
C PHE A 160 1.09 3.33 -0.69
N TRP A 161 0.54 4.39 -1.24
CA TRP A 161 1.19 5.19 -2.27
C TRP A 161 1.34 6.62 -1.78
N PHE A 162 2.53 7.18 -1.95
CA PHE A 162 2.86 8.54 -1.55
C PHE A 162 3.24 9.38 -2.76
N THR A 163 2.81 10.63 -2.71
CA THR A 163 3.07 11.65 -3.75
C THR A 163 3.85 12.82 -3.18
N THR A 164 4.64 13.47 -4.01
CA THR A 164 5.26 14.79 -3.71
C THR A 164 4.34 15.97 -4.04
N ASP A 165 3.20 15.71 -4.70
CA ASP A 165 2.20 16.73 -5.05
C ASP A 165 1.11 16.80 -3.96
N ILE A 166 1.13 17.86 -3.16
CA ILE A 166 0.16 18.09 -2.08
C ILE A 166 -1.30 18.12 -2.59
N THR A 167 -1.53 18.50 -3.84
CA THR A 167 -2.90 18.56 -4.40
C THR A 167 -3.52 17.19 -4.59
N ARG A 168 -2.69 16.12 -4.56
CA ARG A 168 -3.10 14.73 -4.65
C ARG A 168 -3.16 14.04 -3.29
N CYS A 169 -2.87 14.79 -2.21
CA CYS A 169 -2.96 14.25 -0.86
C CYS A 169 -4.39 13.77 -0.57
N MET A 170 -4.51 12.52 -0.13
CA MET A 170 -5.82 12.03 0.32
C MET A 170 -6.21 12.74 1.63
N PRO A 171 -7.51 13.03 1.83
CA PRO A 171 -7.98 13.63 3.06
C PRO A 171 -7.88 12.59 4.20
N ILE A 172 -6.79 12.67 4.94
CA ILE A 172 -6.62 12.01 6.23
C ILE A 172 -6.83 13.11 7.25
N ASN A 173 -7.72 12.91 8.21
CA ASN A 173 -7.80 13.79 9.37
C ASN A 173 -6.93 13.17 10.48
N PRO A 174 -5.67 13.61 10.60
CA PRO A 174 -4.76 13.04 11.59
C PRO A 174 -5.26 13.20 13.02
N VAL A 175 -5.97 14.28 13.30
CA VAL A 175 -6.52 14.56 14.64
C VAL A 175 -7.67 13.61 14.97
N GLU A 176 -8.55 13.32 14.03
CA GLU A 176 -9.61 12.33 14.21
C GLU A 176 -9.07 10.91 14.18
N ASP A 177 -8.11 10.62 13.27
CA ASP A 177 -7.56 9.29 13.09
C ASP A 177 -6.50 8.91 14.15
N LEU A 178 -5.88 9.91 14.82
CA LEU A 178 -4.93 9.74 15.93
C LEU A 178 -5.36 10.45 17.22
N SER A 179 -6.65 10.63 17.45
CA SER A 179 -7.21 11.39 18.59
C SER A 179 -6.76 10.95 19.99
N LEU A 180 -5.72 10.15 20.09
CA LEU A 180 -5.10 9.67 21.32
C LEU A 180 -3.68 10.18 21.58
N ASP A 181 -3.04 10.91 20.63
CA ASP A 181 -1.71 11.48 20.88
C ASP A 181 -1.43 12.69 19.97
N GLU A 182 -1.92 13.88 20.43
CA GLU A 182 -1.67 15.15 19.74
C GLU A 182 -0.18 15.49 19.59
N ASP A 183 0.71 14.92 20.40
CA ASP A 183 2.13 15.25 20.39
C ASP A 183 2.89 14.59 19.25
N SER A 184 2.42 13.45 18.74
CA SER A 184 3.09 12.72 17.66
C SER A 184 3.09 13.45 16.31
N TRP A 185 2.11 14.34 16.07
CA TRP A 185 2.02 15.12 14.82
C TRP A 185 2.78 16.44 14.87
N ARG A 186 2.83 17.08 16.03
CA ARG A 186 3.54 18.36 16.20
C ARG A 186 5.06 18.25 16.01
N LEU A 187 5.63 17.07 16.22
CA LEU A 187 7.05 16.80 16.03
C LEU A 187 7.45 16.70 14.52
N GLN A 188 6.49 16.61 13.58
CA GLN A 188 6.78 16.44 12.16
C GLN A 188 6.56 17.71 11.33
N THR A 189 6.00 18.77 11.91
CA THR A 189 5.71 20.05 11.24
C THR A 189 6.66 21.18 11.64
N GLN A 190 7.73 20.90 12.41
CA GLN A 190 8.82 21.84 12.72
C GLN A 190 10.06 21.48 11.84
#